data_2f4cc62fe038cc594699ab31e1a32ebb
#
_entry.id   2f4cc62fe038cc594699ab31e1a32ebb
#
_cell.length_a   1.000
_cell.length_b   1.000
_cell.length_c   1.000
_cell.angle_alpha   90.00
_cell.angle_beta   90.00
_cell.angle_gamma   90.00
#
_symmetry.space_group_name_H-M   'P 1'
#
loop_
_entity.id
_entity.type
_entity.pdbx_description
1 polymer ?
#
loop_
_entity_poly.entity_id
_entity_poly.type
_entity_poly.pdbx_seq_one_letter_code
_entity_poly.pdbx_strand_id
1 'polypeptide(L)'
;MLNYDEKVLDAFLKNQKQLFPETVAETREEADDFLSEVMAVVVDSADEVWEYFEEECIDMEGADKEEILEADEVFEIGDGRYLIVEG
;
A
#
# COMPACT_ATOMS: atom_id res chain seq x y z
N MET A 1 -4.88 -19.00 -7.20
CA MET A 1 -3.51 -18.48 -7.07
C MET A 1 -3.53 -17.00 -6.73
N LEU A 2 -2.77 -16.57 -5.74
CA LEU A 2 -2.77 -15.18 -5.31
C LEU A 2 -1.95 -14.31 -6.26
N ASN A 3 -2.42 -13.08 -6.49
CA ASN A 3 -1.73 -12.10 -7.34
C ASN A 3 -0.67 -11.33 -6.57
N TYR A 4 -0.79 -11.30 -5.24
CA TYR A 4 0.14 -10.61 -4.37
C TYR A 4 0.87 -11.59 -3.46
N ASP A 5 2.08 -11.22 -3.05
CA ASP A 5 2.90 -12.01 -2.13
C ASP A 5 2.20 -12.13 -0.76
N GLU A 6 2.37 -13.25 -0.08
CA GLU A 6 1.78 -13.46 1.24
C GLU A 6 2.17 -12.37 2.23
N LYS A 7 3.41 -11.88 2.18
CA LYS A 7 3.86 -10.80 3.05
C LYS A 7 3.11 -9.51 2.79
N VAL A 8 2.82 -9.23 1.52
CA VAL A 8 2.03 -8.07 1.13
C VAL A 8 0.62 -8.18 1.69
N LEU A 9 0.01 -9.35 1.53
CA LEU A 9 -1.35 -9.58 2.01
C LEU A 9 -1.42 -9.51 3.53
N ASP A 10 -0.45 -10.08 4.23
CA ASP A 10 -0.40 -10.02 5.69
C ASP A 10 -0.23 -8.57 6.18
N ALA A 11 0.60 -7.79 5.52
CA ALA A 11 0.80 -6.38 5.87
C ALA A 11 -0.49 -5.59 5.69
N PHE A 12 -1.21 -5.85 4.60
CA PHE A 12 -2.49 -5.20 4.36
C PHE A 12 -3.52 -5.61 5.42
N LEU A 13 -3.64 -6.91 5.70
CA LEU A 13 -4.60 -7.41 6.70
C LEU A 13 -4.34 -6.80 8.08
N LYS A 14 -3.08 -6.68 8.44
CA LYS A 14 -2.69 -6.14 9.74
C LYS A 14 -2.98 -4.64 9.86
N ASN A 15 -2.79 -3.90 8.78
CA ASN A 15 -2.83 -2.44 8.82
C ASN A 15 -3.99 -1.81 8.03
N GLN A 16 -4.92 -2.62 7.54
CA GLN A 16 -6.00 -2.11 6.69
C GLN A 16 -6.83 -1.00 7.34
N LYS A 17 -6.92 -1.00 8.66
CA LYS A 17 -7.70 0.03 9.37
C LYS A 17 -7.05 1.41 9.37
N GLN A 18 -5.80 1.52 8.94
CA GLN A 18 -5.20 2.84 8.81
C GLN A 18 -5.81 3.63 7.63
N LEU A 19 -6.35 2.92 6.65
CA LEU A 19 -6.96 3.53 5.47
C LEU A 19 -8.49 3.42 5.49
N PHE A 20 -9.02 2.33 6.03
CA PHE A 20 -10.45 2.05 6.04
C PHE A 20 -11.00 2.02 7.46
N PRO A 21 -12.22 2.51 7.67
CA PRO A 21 -12.83 2.52 9.02
C PRO A 21 -13.23 1.13 9.50
N GLU A 22 -13.37 0.17 8.58
CA GLU A 22 -13.78 -1.19 8.90
C GLU A 22 -12.84 -2.20 8.25
N THR A 23 -12.89 -3.44 8.76
CA THR A 23 -12.15 -4.54 8.15
C THR A 23 -12.77 -4.85 6.78
N VAL A 24 -11.98 -4.67 5.71
CA VAL A 24 -12.45 -4.92 4.34
C VAL A 24 -12.08 -6.32 3.86
N ALA A 25 -11.13 -6.97 4.52
CA ALA A 25 -10.72 -8.33 4.20
C ALA A 25 -10.36 -9.07 5.48
N GLU A 26 -10.72 -10.34 5.58
CA GLU A 26 -10.42 -11.16 6.75
C GLU A 26 -9.44 -12.27 6.44
N THR A 27 -9.29 -12.62 5.16
CA THR A 27 -8.38 -13.68 4.72
C THR A 27 -7.44 -13.15 3.65
N ARG A 28 -6.36 -13.88 3.39
CA ARG A 28 -5.42 -13.52 2.33
C ARG A 28 -6.12 -13.51 0.97
N GLU A 29 -7.02 -14.45 0.73
CA GLU A 29 -7.76 -14.49 -0.54
C GLU A 29 -8.63 -13.26 -0.72
N GLU A 30 -9.32 -12.85 0.32
CA GLU A 30 -10.14 -11.64 0.27
C GLU A 30 -9.28 -10.40 0.07
N ALA A 31 -8.14 -10.33 0.75
CA ALA A 31 -7.20 -9.22 0.59
C ALA A 31 -6.68 -9.16 -0.85
N ASP A 32 -6.31 -10.31 -1.40
CA ASP A 32 -5.81 -10.36 -2.77
C ASP A 32 -6.86 -9.86 -3.77
N ASP A 33 -8.10 -10.32 -3.63
CA ASP A 33 -9.19 -9.86 -4.48
C ASP A 33 -9.42 -8.37 -4.35
N PHE A 34 -9.41 -7.86 -3.12
CA PHE A 34 -9.62 -6.45 -2.86
C PHE A 34 -8.50 -5.59 -3.49
N LEU A 35 -7.25 -5.98 -3.26
CA LEU A 35 -6.12 -5.24 -3.79
C LEU A 35 -6.08 -5.28 -5.32
N SER A 36 -6.50 -6.39 -5.91
CA SER A 36 -6.57 -6.50 -7.37
C SER A 36 -7.64 -5.56 -7.94
N GLU A 37 -8.77 -5.44 -7.26
CA GLU A 37 -9.84 -4.56 -7.72
C GLU A 37 -9.45 -3.08 -7.67
N VAL A 38 -8.73 -2.67 -6.62
CA VAL A 38 -8.30 -1.27 -6.48
C VAL A 38 -6.98 -1.01 -7.20
N MET A 39 -6.43 -2.02 -7.86
CA MET A 39 -5.17 -1.92 -8.61
C MET A 39 -4.01 -1.44 -7.74
N ALA A 40 -3.92 -2.02 -6.53
CA ALA A 40 -2.85 -1.68 -5.60
C ALA A 40 -1.48 -2.04 -6.19
N VAL A 41 -0.49 -1.21 -5.88
CA VAL A 41 0.87 -1.33 -6.42
C VAL A 41 1.84 -1.72 -5.33
N VAL A 42 2.74 -2.66 -5.63
CA VAL A 42 3.83 -3.03 -4.72
C VAL A 42 5.12 -2.46 -5.29
N VAL A 43 5.86 -1.75 -4.46
CA VAL A 43 7.14 -1.18 -4.86
C VAL A 43 8.24 -1.75 -3.97
N ASP A 44 9.46 -1.76 -4.48
CA ASP A 44 10.58 -2.44 -3.81
C ASP A 44 11.40 -1.55 -2.86
N SER A 45 11.11 -0.26 -2.82
CA SER A 45 11.87 0.66 -1.96
C SER A 45 11.05 1.92 -1.66
N ALA A 46 11.53 2.68 -0.67
CA ALA A 46 10.94 3.95 -0.32
C ALA A 46 11.07 4.97 -1.46
N ASP A 47 12.16 4.90 -2.21
CA ASP A 47 12.35 5.79 -3.36
C ASP A 47 11.30 5.54 -4.43
N GLU A 48 10.90 4.29 -4.63
CA GLU A 48 9.86 3.96 -5.60
C GLU A 48 8.49 4.46 -5.14
N VAL A 49 8.25 4.52 -3.83
CA VAL A 49 7.01 5.13 -3.31
C VAL A 49 6.96 6.59 -3.72
N TRP A 50 8.06 7.29 -3.53
CA TRP A 50 8.16 8.70 -3.92
C TRP A 50 7.92 8.89 -5.42
N GLU A 51 8.58 8.07 -6.24
CA GLU A 51 8.42 8.13 -7.69
C GLU A 51 6.99 7.87 -8.13
N TYR A 52 6.33 6.92 -7.46
CA TYR A 52 4.93 6.61 -7.76
C TYR A 52 4.04 7.83 -7.56
N PHE A 53 4.19 8.52 -6.43
CA PHE A 53 3.38 9.70 -6.15
C PHE A 53 3.70 10.84 -7.10
N GLU A 54 4.94 11.00 -7.50
CA GLU A 54 5.32 12.01 -8.50
C GLU A 54 4.66 11.73 -9.84
N GLU A 55 4.64 10.48 -10.28
CA GLU A 55 4.05 10.10 -11.56
C GLU A 55 2.54 10.28 -11.58
N GLU A 56 1.88 10.11 -10.44
CA GLU A 56 0.44 10.30 -10.33
C GLU A 56 0.05 11.78 -10.21
N CYS A 57 1.00 12.66 -10.37
CA CYS A 57 0.78 14.12 -10.32
C CYS A 57 0.22 14.61 -8.99
N ILE A 58 0.56 13.91 -7.92
CA ILE A 58 0.17 14.33 -6.58
C ILE A 58 1.09 15.48 -6.17
N ASP A 59 0.51 16.53 -5.61
CA ASP A 59 1.29 17.68 -5.15
C ASP A 59 2.19 17.27 -3.98
N MET A 60 3.48 17.23 -4.26
CA MET A 60 4.50 16.85 -3.30
C MET A 60 5.23 18.05 -2.71
N GLU A 61 4.82 19.25 -3.10
CA GLU A 61 5.47 20.47 -2.66
C GLU A 61 5.36 20.64 -1.15
N GLY A 62 6.50 20.70 -0.49
CA GLY A 62 6.54 20.82 0.96
C GLY A 62 6.48 19.50 1.72
N ALA A 63 6.26 18.39 1.02
CA ALA A 63 6.26 17.06 1.65
C ALA A 63 7.64 16.44 1.56
N ASP A 64 8.05 15.70 2.58
CA ASP A 64 9.29 14.95 2.50
C ASP A 64 8.98 13.45 2.38
N LYS A 65 10.03 12.67 2.14
CA LYS A 65 9.88 11.24 1.92
C LYS A 65 9.23 10.54 3.13
N GLU A 66 9.59 10.93 4.33
CA GLU A 66 9.04 10.32 5.54
C GLU A 66 7.55 10.56 5.67
N GLU A 67 7.07 11.75 5.35
CA GLU A 67 5.65 12.07 5.38
C GLU A 67 4.86 11.21 4.40
N ILE A 68 5.43 10.95 3.24
CA ILE A 68 4.77 10.14 2.22
C ILE A 68 4.70 8.68 2.67
N LEU A 69 5.77 8.18 3.29
CA LEU A 69 5.78 6.82 3.80
C LEU A 69 4.80 6.61 4.95
N GLU A 70 4.42 7.67 5.64
CA GLU A 70 3.44 7.62 6.72
C GLU A 70 2.01 7.85 6.23
N ALA A 71 1.81 8.10 4.94
CA ALA A 71 0.47 8.29 4.38
C ALA A 71 -0.38 7.04 4.59
N ASP A 72 -1.67 7.24 4.81
CA ASP A 72 -2.58 6.12 5.05
C ASP A 72 -2.64 5.13 3.89
N GLU A 73 -2.38 5.58 2.67
CA GLU A 73 -2.36 4.76 1.47
C GLU A 73 -1.11 3.89 1.35
N VAL A 74 -0.08 4.15 2.15
CA VAL A 74 1.19 3.42 2.08
C VAL A 74 1.28 2.43 3.24
N PHE A 75 1.45 1.15 2.89
CA PHE A 75 1.56 0.07 3.87
C PHE A 75 2.98 -0.48 3.84
N GLU A 76 3.66 -0.48 4.98
CA GLU A 76 5.00 -1.04 5.08
C GLU A 76 4.90 -2.57 5.17
N ILE A 77 5.58 -3.26 4.26
CA ILE A 77 5.53 -4.72 4.23
C ILE A 77 6.49 -5.34 5.24
N GLY A 78 7.60 -4.64 5.51
CA GLY A 78 8.54 -5.07 6.54
C GLY A 78 9.84 -5.68 6.02
N ASP A 79 9.95 -5.88 4.72
CA ASP A 79 11.16 -6.41 4.09
C ASP A 79 11.80 -5.38 3.13
N GLY A 80 11.46 -4.12 3.32
CA GLY A 80 11.96 -3.04 2.45
C GLY A 80 10.98 -2.65 1.36
N ARG A 81 9.94 -3.46 1.15
CA ARG A 81 8.92 -3.18 0.15
C ARG A 81 7.76 -2.41 0.77
N TYR A 82 6.99 -1.76 -0.09
CA TYR A 82 5.81 -1.01 0.32
C TYR A 82 4.63 -1.33 -0.59
N LEU A 83 3.44 -1.29 -0.03
CA LEU A 83 2.20 -1.48 -0.77
C LEU A 83 1.47 -0.14 -0.82
N ILE A 84 1.07 0.29 -2.00
CA ILE A 84 0.33 1.53 -2.19
C ILE A 84 -1.10 1.20 -2.60
N VAL A 85 -2.04 1.61 -1.76
CA VAL A 85 -3.47 1.36 -1.99
C VAL A 85 -4.18 2.71 -2.10
N GLU A 86 -4.77 2.96 -3.25
CA GLU A 86 -5.57 4.15 -3.47
C GLU A 86 -7.01 3.84 -3.07
N GLY A 87 -7.46 4.50 -2.03
CA GLY A 87 -8.80 4.23 -1.52
C GLY A 87 -9.84 5.26 -1.90
#